data_db7e4236f3c43e0c2ee1bde9d24e92bf
#
_entry.id   db7e4236f3c43e0c2ee1bde9d24e92bf
#
_cell.length_a   1.000
_cell.length_b   1.000
_cell.length_c   1.000
_cell.angle_alpha   90.00
_cell.angle_beta   90.00
_cell.angle_gamma   90.00
#
_symmetry.space_group_name_H-M   'P 1'
#
loop_
_entity.id
_entity.type
_entity.pdbx_description
1 polymer ?
#
loop_
_entity_poly.entity_id
_entity_poly.type
_entity_poly.pdbx_seq_one_letter_code
_entity_poly.pdbx_strand_id
1 'polypeptide(L)'
;MHLAAGAAALAAVPRTARAQAYPSRLVRIIVPFPAGQASDTVARLVGQSLSERLAQPFVIENRTGAGGNIGTESVVRATPDGHTLLLMGLSNAMNATLYKKLNFNFIREIAPVASIGGAPYVMVVNSSVPAKTVPEFIAYAKANPSKINMGSSGSGSVSHIFGERFKMMTGVNLVHVPYRGGYVPDLLSGQVQVVFGTISSCIQYIRGGMLRALAVTTLTRSDVLPEIPTLAEFVLGYEASQWYGIGAPKDTPAEVIVKLNTEINAVTAHPLIKARLAGLGVDPMSMTSAAFGTFIADEAERWGKVIRTADIKAE
;
A
#
# COMPACT_ATOMS: atom_id res chain seq x y z
N MET A 1 -4.72 -85.77 10.08
CA MET A 1 -3.87 -84.57 10.25
C MET A 1 -4.50 -83.48 9.43
N HIS A 2 -5.24 -82.56 10.06
CA HIS A 2 -5.82 -81.39 9.41
C HIS A 2 -5.09 -80.13 9.90
N LEU A 3 -4.32 -79.47 9.04
CA LEU A 3 -3.73 -78.15 9.27
C LEU A 3 -4.79 -77.06 8.97
N ALA A 4 -5.22 -76.34 10.00
CA ALA A 4 -6.01 -75.13 9.88
C ALA A 4 -5.07 -73.92 9.68
N ALA A 5 -5.12 -73.31 8.51
CA ALA A 5 -4.43 -72.05 8.22
C ALA A 5 -5.28 -70.89 8.72
N GLY A 6 -4.87 -70.27 9.82
CA GLY A 6 -5.50 -69.05 10.34
C GLY A 6 -5.06 -67.82 9.52
N ALA A 7 -5.96 -67.21 8.74
CA ALA A 7 -5.71 -65.91 8.08
C ALA A 7 -5.93 -64.79 9.07
N ALA A 8 -4.87 -64.11 9.50
CA ALA A 8 -4.90 -62.91 10.30
C ALA A 8 -5.29 -61.72 9.39
N ALA A 9 -6.52 -61.22 9.46
CA ALA A 9 -6.97 -60.02 8.82
C ALA A 9 -6.39 -58.82 9.60
N LEU A 10 -5.37 -58.17 9.07
CA LEU A 10 -4.88 -56.87 9.53
C LEU A 10 -5.96 -55.82 9.23
N ALA A 11 -6.70 -55.38 10.26
CA ALA A 11 -7.63 -54.25 10.17
C ALA A 11 -6.82 -52.99 9.81
N ALA A 12 -6.96 -52.52 8.57
CA ALA A 12 -6.46 -51.23 8.14
C ALA A 12 -7.27 -50.15 8.87
N VAL A 13 -6.72 -49.58 9.95
CA VAL A 13 -7.27 -48.42 10.62
C VAL A 13 -7.13 -47.25 9.66
N PRO A 14 -8.25 -46.60 9.22
CA PRO A 14 -8.14 -45.41 8.38
C PRO A 14 -7.42 -44.35 9.19
N ARG A 15 -6.21 -44.00 8.78
CA ARG A 15 -5.56 -42.75 9.24
C ARG A 15 -6.43 -41.61 8.75
N THR A 16 -7.27 -41.07 9.61
CA THR A 16 -7.88 -39.77 9.38
C THR A 16 -6.73 -38.78 9.18
N ALA A 17 -6.54 -38.38 7.93
CA ALA A 17 -5.63 -37.31 7.61
C ALA A 17 -6.14 -36.09 8.37
N ARG A 18 -5.59 -35.79 9.54
CA ARG A 18 -5.81 -34.53 10.21
C ARG A 18 -5.26 -33.49 9.24
N ALA A 19 -6.17 -32.67 8.70
CA ALA A 19 -5.78 -31.48 7.98
C ALA A 19 -4.75 -30.73 8.88
N GLN A 20 -3.52 -30.64 8.40
CA GLN A 20 -2.43 -30.05 9.18
C GLN A 20 -2.81 -28.60 9.48
N ALA A 21 -2.88 -28.24 10.78
CA ALA A 21 -3.35 -26.93 11.17
C ALA A 21 -2.44 -25.84 10.53
N TYR A 22 -3.02 -24.95 9.76
CA TYR A 22 -2.31 -23.81 9.18
C TYR A 22 -2.07 -22.71 10.24
N PRO A 23 -0.89 -22.06 10.29
CA PRO A 23 0.34 -22.41 9.59
C PRO A 23 1.05 -23.60 10.28
N SER A 24 1.57 -24.55 9.50
CA SER A 24 2.27 -25.71 10.00
C SER A 24 3.80 -25.57 10.02
N ARG A 25 4.29 -24.49 9.44
CA ARG A 25 5.71 -24.14 9.30
C ARG A 25 5.85 -22.63 9.09
N LEU A 26 7.09 -22.14 9.02
CA LEU A 26 7.43 -20.75 8.73
C LEU A 26 6.62 -20.18 7.54
N VAL A 27 6.09 -18.96 7.70
CA VAL A 27 5.43 -18.16 6.66
C VAL A 27 6.34 -17.02 6.27
N ARG A 28 6.55 -16.82 4.97
CA ARG A 28 7.31 -15.68 4.42
C ARG A 28 6.34 -14.60 3.97
N ILE A 29 6.59 -13.37 4.37
CA ILE A 29 5.93 -12.18 3.81
C ILE A 29 6.93 -11.45 2.91
N ILE A 30 6.71 -11.53 1.61
CA ILE A 30 7.52 -10.82 0.62
C ILE A 30 7.10 -9.35 0.61
N VAL A 31 8.07 -8.47 0.88
CA VAL A 31 7.92 -7.01 0.79
C VAL A 31 8.63 -6.54 -0.47
N PRO A 32 7.90 -6.03 -1.48
CA PRO A 32 8.48 -5.67 -2.78
C PRO A 32 9.25 -4.34 -2.79
N PHE A 33 9.61 -3.83 -1.61
CA PHE A 33 10.27 -2.54 -1.40
C PHE A 33 11.48 -2.67 -0.46
N PRO A 34 12.43 -1.71 -0.48
CA PRO A 34 13.61 -1.72 0.39
C PRO A 34 13.27 -1.82 1.87
N ALA A 35 14.15 -2.49 2.62
CA ALA A 35 14.10 -2.53 4.07
C ALA A 35 14.16 -1.11 4.67
N GLY A 36 13.46 -0.90 5.79
CA GLY A 36 13.41 0.38 6.51
C GLY A 36 12.40 1.38 5.95
N GLN A 37 11.75 1.11 4.81
CA GLN A 37 10.64 1.93 4.33
C GLN A 37 9.35 1.64 5.11
N ALA A 38 8.34 2.50 4.98
CA ALA A 38 7.05 2.35 5.67
C ALA A 38 6.39 0.98 5.43
N SER A 39 6.43 0.48 4.21
CA SER A 39 5.93 -0.85 3.85
C SER A 39 6.64 -1.99 4.61
N ASP A 40 7.97 -1.92 4.73
CA ASP A 40 8.76 -2.89 5.48
C ASP A 40 8.45 -2.84 6.99
N THR A 41 8.35 -1.62 7.53
CA THR A 41 8.02 -1.42 8.96
C THR A 41 6.61 -1.94 9.29
N VAL A 42 5.63 -1.68 8.42
CA VAL A 42 4.26 -2.20 8.55
C VAL A 42 4.25 -3.72 8.48
N ALA A 43 4.97 -4.31 7.52
CA ALA A 43 5.07 -5.77 7.38
C ALA A 43 5.69 -6.43 8.62
N ARG A 44 6.76 -5.85 9.17
CA ARG A 44 7.42 -6.36 10.39
C ARG A 44 6.51 -6.28 11.61
N LEU A 45 5.79 -5.17 11.77
CA LEU A 45 4.84 -5.01 12.86
C LEU A 45 3.73 -6.06 12.83
N VAL A 46 3.12 -6.27 11.65
CA VAL A 46 2.06 -7.27 11.47
C VAL A 46 2.62 -8.69 11.56
N GLY A 47 3.76 -8.97 10.92
CA GLY A 47 4.41 -10.28 10.92
C GLY A 47 4.82 -10.74 12.32
N GLN A 48 5.38 -9.84 13.14
CA GLN A 48 5.70 -10.14 14.54
C GLN A 48 4.43 -10.53 15.32
N SER A 49 3.37 -9.73 15.22
CA SER A 49 2.11 -10.00 15.92
C SER A 49 1.45 -11.31 15.47
N LEU A 50 1.53 -11.63 14.16
CA LEU A 50 1.06 -12.92 13.64
C LEU A 50 1.89 -14.09 14.17
N SER A 51 3.21 -13.92 14.29
CA SER A 51 4.10 -14.96 14.84
C SER A 51 3.73 -15.30 16.29
N GLU A 52 3.46 -14.30 17.10
CA GLU A 52 3.03 -14.46 18.49
C GLU A 52 1.66 -15.16 18.61
N ARG A 53 0.71 -14.77 17.73
CA ARG A 53 -0.67 -15.29 17.77
C ARG A 53 -0.81 -16.71 17.21
N LEU A 54 -0.04 -17.03 16.18
CA LEU A 54 -0.16 -18.30 15.45
C LEU A 54 0.93 -19.32 15.81
N ALA A 55 1.84 -18.96 16.73
CA ALA A 55 2.93 -19.82 17.22
C ALA A 55 3.80 -20.40 16.09
N GLN A 56 3.90 -19.68 14.95
CA GLN A 56 4.77 -20.00 13.82
C GLN A 56 5.47 -18.74 13.33
N PRO A 57 6.74 -18.79 12.91
CA PRO A 57 7.45 -17.59 12.45
C PRO A 57 6.85 -17.00 11.19
N PHE A 58 6.56 -15.69 11.19
CA PHE A 58 6.27 -14.88 10.00
C PHE A 58 7.49 -14.03 9.70
N VAL A 59 8.25 -14.40 8.67
CA VAL A 59 9.54 -13.79 8.33
C VAL A 59 9.37 -12.83 7.17
N ILE A 60 9.91 -11.61 7.33
CA ILE A 60 9.88 -10.58 6.29
C ILE A 60 11.09 -10.74 5.36
N GLU A 61 10.81 -10.81 4.07
CA GLU A 61 11.83 -10.90 3.01
C GLU A 61 11.64 -9.76 2.01
N ASN A 62 12.62 -8.85 1.93
CA ASN A 62 12.58 -7.74 0.98
C ASN A 62 13.08 -8.20 -0.40
N ARG A 63 12.20 -8.14 -1.43
CA ARG A 63 12.52 -8.43 -2.85
C ARG A 63 12.20 -7.24 -3.71
N THR A 64 13.18 -6.37 -3.91
CA THR A 64 13.02 -5.09 -4.60
C THR A 64 13.24 -5.21 -6.10
N GLY A 65 12.83 -4.18 -6.85
CA GLY A 65 13.10 -3.98 -8.27
C GLY A 65 11.84 -3.83 -9.13
N ALA A 66 12.00 -3.14 -10.25
CA ALA A 66 10.94 -2.84 -11.22
C ALA A 66 9.63 -2.32 -10.56
N GLY A 67 9.75 -1.31 -9.66
CA GLY A 67 8.58 -0.76 -8.95
C GLY A 67 7.85 -1.77 -8.05
N GLY A 68 8.53 -2.83 -7.59
CA GLY A 68 7.96 -3.90 -6.76
C GLY A 68 7.47 -5.12 -7.55
N ASN A 69 7.57 -5.10 -8.88
CA ASN A 69 7.07 -6.19 -9.72
C ASN A 69 7.88 -7.48 -9.53
N ILE A 70 9.21 -7.41 -9.25
CA ILE A 70 10.04 -8.61 -9.00
C ILE A 70 9.54 -9.36 -7.76
N GLY A 71 9.32 -8.65 -6.66
CA GLY A 71 8.79 -9.24 -5.43
C GLY A 71 7.37 -9.81 -5.63
N THR A 72 6.51 -9.07 -6.32
CA THR A 72 5.14 -9.49 -6.63
C THR A 72 5.13 -10.77 -7.48
N GLU A 73 5.90 -10.84 -8.56
CA GLU A 73 6.00 -12.02 -9.42
C GLU A 73 6.48 -13.25 -8.64
N SER A 74 7.43 -13.07 -7.71
CA SER A 74 7.91 -14.17 -6.89
C SER A 74 6.82 -14.81 -6.02
N VAL A 75 5.80 -14.04 -5.60
CA VAL A 75 4.64 -14.56 -4.88
C VAL A 75 3.65 -15.20 -5.85
N VAL A 76 3.38 -14.58 -7.00
CA VAL A 76 2.53 -15.17 -8.05
C VAL A 76 2.99 -16.58 -8.42
N ARG A 77 4.32 -16.82 -8.47
CA ARG A 77 4.92 -18.12 -8.81
C ARG A 77 5.09 -19.07 -7.62
N ALA A 78 4.76 -18.65 -6.41
CA ALA A 78 4.91 -19.49 -5.21
C ALA A 78 3.79 -20.55 -5.12
N THR A 79 4.04 -21.60 -4.33
CA THR A 79 3.03 -22.61 -4.02
C THR A 79 1.83 -21.96 -3.32
N PRO A 80 0.58 -22.23 -3.76
CA PRO A 80 -0.61 -21.62 -3.18
C PRO A 80 -1.06 -22.33 -1.89
N ASP A 81 -0.17 -22.45 -0.91
CA ASP A 81 -0.40 -23.10 0.38
C ASP A 81 -0.46 -22.12 1.56
N GLY A 82 -0.39 -20.82 1.29
CA GLY A 82 -0.41 -19.77 2.29
C GLY A 82 0.91 -19.50 3.01
N HIS A 83 2.00 -20.24 2.74
CA HIS A 83 3.28 -20.04 3.40
C HIS A 83 4.21 -19.04 2.67
N THR A 84 3.75 -18.44 1.57
CA THR A 84 4.39 -17.30 0.92
C THR A 84 3.32 -16.26 0.64
N LEU A 85 3.43 -15.11 1.29
CA LEU A 85 2.47 -14.00 1.22
C LEU A 85 3.14 -12.76 0.62
N LEU A 86 2.35 -11.85 0.08
CA LEU A 86 2.78 -10.56 -0.44
C LEU A 86 2.30 -9.44 0.49
N LEU A 87 3.20 -8.59 0.97
CA LEU A 87 2.78 -7.26 1.37
C LEU A 87 2.52 -6.46 0.10
N MET A 88 1.29 -6.08 -0.10
CA MET A 88 0.87 -5.31 -1.27
C MET A 88 0.34 -3.93 -0.88
N GLY A 89 0.27 -3.05 -1.85
CA GLY A 89 -0.24 -1.69 -1.67
C GLY A 89 -0.64 -1.06 -3.00
N LEU A 90 -0.95 0.22 -2.96
CA LEU A 90 -1.44 0.97 -4.11
C LEU A 90 -0.52 0.86 -5.34
N SER A 91 0.80 0.83 -5.15
CA SER A 91 1.76 0.68 -6.26
C SER A 91 1.52 -0.59 -7.08
N ASN A 92 1.14 -1.72 -6.43
CA ASN A 92 0.84 -2.96 -7.15
C ASN A 92 -0.39 -2.82 -8.05
N ALA A 93 -1.44 -2.13 -7.59
CA ALA A 93 -2.63 -1.84 -8.38
C ALA A 93 -2.32 -0.89 -9.55
N MET A 94 -1.51 0.13 -9.34
CA MET A 94 -1.09 1.08 -10.38
C MET A 94 -0.19 0.44 -11.44
N ASN A 95 0.70 -0.46 -11.03
CA ASN A 95 1.66 -1.14 -11.92
C ASN A 95 0.97 -1.94 -13.02
N ALA A 96 -0.25 -2.45 -12.79
CA ALA A 96 -1.05 -3.14 -13.79
C ALA A 96 -1.31 -2.27 -15.05
N THR A 97 -1.34 -0.94 -14.89
CA THR A 97 -1.49 0.01 -16.00
C THR A 97 -0.15 0.65 -16.39
N LEU A 98 0.70 0.93 -15.42
CA LEU A 98 1.95 1.66 -15.61
C LEU A 98 3.00 0.86 -16.43
N TYR A 99 3.04 -0.47 -16.23
CA TYR A 99 3.96 -1.36 -16.94
C TYR A 99 3.25 -2.08 -18.07
N LYS A 100 3.62 -1.78 -19.32
CA LYS A 100 2.99 -2.35 -20.54
C LYS A 100 3.24 -3.86 -20.72
N LYS A 101 4.31 -4.40 -20.13
CA LYS A 101 4.73 -5.80 -20.28
C LYS A 101 5.05 -6.38 -18.91
N LEU A 102 4.03 -6.90 -18.22
CA LEU A 102 4.19 -7.72 -17.04
C LEU A 102 3.99 -9.19 -17.40
N ASN A 103 4.82 -10.08 -16.83
CA ASN A 103 4.70 -11.52 -17.01
C ASN A 103 3.61 -12.15 -16.13
N PHE A 104 2.83 -11.32 -15.43
CA PHE A 104 1.74 -11.70 -14.56
C PHE A 104 0.65 -10.64 -14.54
N ASN A 105 -0.53 -11.03 -14.06
CA ASN A 105 -1.65 -10.12 -13.82
C ASN A 105 -1.94 -10.03 -12.32
N PHE A 106 -1.56 -8.92 -11.68
CA PHE A 106 -1.72 -8.71 -10.25
C PHE A 106 -3.15 -8.97 -9.75
N ILE A 107 -4.15 -8.41 -10.44
CA ILE A 107 -5.57 -8.53 -10.05
C ILE A 107 -6.10 -9.96 -10.13
N ARG A 108 -5.57 -10.77 -11.06
CA ARG A 108 -6.08 -12.13 -11.31
C ARG A 108 -5.27 -13.22 -10.62
N GLU A 109 -4.00 -12.95 -10.30
CA GLU A 109 -3.05 -13.97 -9.84
C GLU A 109 -2.62 -13.79 -8.39
N ILE A 110 -3.07 -12.71 -7.72
CA ILE A 110 -2.94 -12.54 -6.26
C ILE A 110 -4.33 -12.56 -5.64
N ALA A 111 -4.55 -13.52 -4.72
CA ALA A 111 -5.74 -13.59 -3.90
C ALA A 111 -5.65 -12.56 -2.77
N PRO A 112 -6.63 -11.65 -2.64
CA PRO A 112 -6.71 -10.72 -1.50
C PRO A 112 -6.90 -11.49 -0.20
N VAL A 113 -6.09 -11.19 0.82
CA VAL A 113 -6.20 -11.81 2.15
C VAL A 113 -6.84 -10.83 3.13
N ALA A 114 -6.18 -9.71 3.41
CA ALA A 114 -6.67 -8.70 4.36
C ALA A 114 -6.07 -7.33 4.06
N SER A 115 -6.85 -6.28 4.30
CA SER A 115 -6.32 -4.91 4.42
C SER A 115 -5.60 -4.74 5.77
N ILE A 116 -4.59 -3.88 5.81
CA ILE A 116 -3.89 -3.50 7.04
C ILE A 116 -4.27 -2.07 7.41
N GLY A 117 -4.18 -1.13 6.47
CA GLY A 117 -4.50 0.25 6.73
C GLY A 117 -4.24 1.17 5.56
N GLY A 118 -4.76 2.40 5.68
CA GLY A 118 -4.57 3.51 4.77
C GLY A 118 -3.57 4.52 5.33
N ALA A 119 -2.81 5.18 4.47
CA ALA A 119 -1.89 6.23 4.85
C ALA A 119 -2.18 7.49 4.02
N PRO A 120 -2.63 8.58 4.67
CA PRO A 120 -2.85 9.83 3.99
C PRO A 120 -1.54 10.42 3.46
N TYR A 121 -1.66 11.13 2.34
CA TYR A 121 -0.65 12.05 1.87
C TYR A 121 -1.06 13.47 2.23
N VAL A 122 -0.13 14.40 2.15
CA VAL A 122 -0.36 15.81 2.40
C VAL A 122 0.13 16.63 1.21
N MET A 123 -0.71 17.56 0.74
CA MET A 123 -0.31 18.57 -0.20
C MET A 123 0.46 19.66 0.55
N VAL A 124 1.75 19.75 0.27
CA VAL A 124 2.67 20.65 0.96
C VAL A 124 3.30 21.60 -0.04
N VAL A 125 3.41 22.87 0.33
CA VAL A 125 4.10 23.89 -0.47
C VAL A 125 5.29 24.48 0.28
N ASN A 126 6.29 24.96 -0.48
CA ASN A 126 7.35 25.80 0.07
C ASN A 126 6.74 27.08 0.67
N SER A 127 7.28 27.57 1.77
CA SER A 127 6.77 28.75 2.48
C SER A 127 6.77 30.04 1.64
N SER A 128 7.60 30.13 0.58
CA SER A 128 7.64 31.26 -0.36
C SER A 128 6.45 31.31 -1.31
N VAL A 129 5.71 30.22 -1.47
CA VAL A 129 4.48 30.20 -2.29
C VAL A 129 3.43 31.10 -1.64
N PRO A 130 2.89 32.12 -2.35
CA PRO A 130 1.97 33.12 -1.77
C PRO A 130 0.53 32.58 -1.61
N ALA A 131 0.38 31.29 -1.37
CA ALA A 131 -0.92 30.62 -1.14
C ALA A 131 -0.93 29.97 0.23
N LYS A 132 -1.99 30.20 1.00
CA LYS A 132 -2.20 29.66 2.34
C LYS A 132 -3.29 28.58 2.37
N THR A 133 -4.08 28.51 1.32
CA THR A 133 -5.20 27.58 1.16
C THR A 133 -5.17 26.89 -0.20
N VAL A 134 -5.91 25.79 -0.35
CA VAL A 134 -6.02 25.10 -1.65
C VAL A 134 -6.64 26.00 -2.74
N PRO A 135 -7.72 26.75 -2.50
CA PRO A 135 -8.26 27.68 -3.50
C PRO A 135 -7.27 28.76 -3.93
N GLU A 136 -6.53 29.34 -2.98
CA GLU A 136 -5.46 30.32 -3.29
C GLU A 136 -4.35 29.68 -4.12
N PHE A 137 -3.94 28.44 -3.81
CA PHE A 137 -2.96 27.74 -4.62
C PHE A 137 -3.45 27.47 -6.05
N ILE A 138 -4.69 27.04 -6.21
CA ILE A 138 -5.30 26.82 -7.53
C ILE A 138 -5.31 28.14 -8.34
N ALA A 139 -5.73 29.26 -7.72
CA ALA A 139 -5.72 30.57 -8.36
C ALA A 139 -4.29 30.99 -8.76
N TYR A 140 -3.33 30.84 -7.85
CA TYR A 140 -1.93 31.14 -8.09
C TYR A 140 -1.34 30.28 -9.22
N ALA A 141 -1.62 28.98 -9.23
CA ALA A 141 -1.14 28.06 -10.25
C ALA A 141 -1.74 28.36 -11.64
N LYS A 142 -3.02 28.73 -11.70
CA LYS A 142 -3.70 29.16 -12.96
C LYS A 142 -3.14 30.46 -13.50
N ALA A 143 -2.74 31.39 -12.63
CA ALA A 143 -2.09 32.65 -13.03
C ALA A 143 -0.62 32.46 -13.47
N ASN A 144 0.00 31.33 -13.13
CA ASN A 144 1.41 31.02 -13.41
C ASN A 144 1.56 29.66 -14.11
N PRO A 145 0.95 29.43 -15.29
CA PRO A 145 1.00 28.14 -15.95
C PRO A 145 2.44 27.76 -16.31
N SER A 146 2.79 26.50 -16.06
CA SER A 146 4.12 25.92 -16.32
C SER A 146 5.29 26.59 -15.58
N LYS A 147 5.01 27.36 -14.50
CA LYS A 147 6.07 27.99 -13.68
C LYS A 147 6.19 27.37 -12.29
N ILE A 148 5.28 26.46 -11.93
CA ILE A 148 5.27 25.82 -10.63
C ILE A 148 5.72 24.37 -10.79
N ASN A 149 6.83 24.04 -10.15
CA ASN A 149 7.39 22.71 -10.15
C ASN A 149 6.72 21.85 -9.06
N MET A 150 6.25 20.67 -9.46
CA MET A 150 5.69 19.66 -8.58
C MET A 150 6.69 18.52 -8.41
N GLY A 151 7.27 18.37 -7.23
CA GLY A 151 8.19 17.28 -6.92
C GLY A 151 7.48 15.96 -6.66
N SER A 152 8.14 14.85 -6.99
CA SER A 152 7.67 13.50 -6.68
C SER A 152 8.83 12.55 -6.37
N SER A 153 8.52 11.35 -5.84
CA SER A 153 9.51 10.27 -5.61
C SER A 153 9.85 9.48 -6.89
N GLY A 154 9.65 10.08 -8.07
CA GLY A 154 9.93 9.49 -9.37
C GLY A 154 8.68 9.37 -10.25
N SER A 155 8.90 9.16 -11.55
CA SER A 155 7.82 8.97 -12.52
C SER A 155 7.02 7.71 -12.18
N GLY A 156 5.68 7.83 -12.17
CA GLY A 156 4.78 6.73 -11.81
C GLY A 156 4.69 6.43 -10.31
N SER A 157 5.39 7.18 -9.45
CA SER A 157 5.24 7.04 -8.00
C SER A 157 3.85 7.52 -7.52
N VAL A 158 3.47 7.10 -6.31
CA VAL A 158 2.21 7.53 -5.67
C VAL A 158 2.11 9.06 -5.60
N SER A 159 3.19 9.73 -5.20
CA SER A 159 3.26 11.20 -5.12
C SER A 159 3.05 11.88 -6.47
N HIS A 160 3.62 11.30 -7.56
CA HIS A 160 3.38 11.80 -8.91
C HIS A 160 1.91 11.66 -9.31
N ILE A 161 1.35 10.46 -9.19
CA ILE A 161 -0.01 10.16 -9.64
C ILE A 161 -1.06 10.94 -8.84
N PHE A 162 -0.85 11.18 -7.55
CA PHE A 162 -1.74 12.03 -6.74
C PHE A 162 -1.71 13.48 -7.22
N GLY A 163 -0.54 13.99 -7.57
CA GLY A 163 -0.40 15.32 -8.17
C GLY A 163 -1.05 15.43 -9.54
N GLU A 164 -0.90 14.42 -10.40
CA GLU A 164 -1.55 14.40 -11.72
C GLU A 164 -3.09 14.35 -11.59
N ARG A 165 -3.63 13.58 -10.62
CA ARG A 165 -5.06 13.62 -10.32
C ARG A 165 -5.52 15.03 -9.93
N PHE A 166 -4.74 15.74 -9.09
CA PHE A 166 -5.04 17.12 -8.72
C PHE A 166 -5.03 18.04 -9.94
N LYS A 167 -4.02 17.94 -10.81
CA LYS A 167 -3.97 18.72 -12.08
C LYS A 167 -5.20 18.46 -12.94
N MET A 168 -5.57 17.19 -13.12
CA MET A 168 -6.74 16.81 -13.93
C MET A 168 -8.06 17.39 -13.38
N MET A 169 -8.23 17.38 -12.06
CA MET A 169 -9.48 17.81 -11.43
C MET A 169 -9.59 19.34 -11.30
N THR A 170 -8.48 20.07 -11.24
CA THR A 170 -8.45 21.52 -11.04
C THR A 170 -8.11 22.31 -12.30
N GLY A 171 -7.57 21.65 -13.31
CA GLY A 171 -7.11 22.30 -14.55
C GLY A 171 -5.84 23.13 -14.38
N VAL A 172 -5.08 22.97 -13.29
CA VAL A 172 -3.79 23.65 -13.10
C VAL A 172 -2.70 22.99 -13.92
N ASN A 173 -1.75 23.79 -14.41
CA ASN A 173 -0.58 23.28 -15.16
C ASN A 173 0.68 23.37 -14.29
N LEU A 174 1.08 22.24 -13.68
CA LEU A 174 2.30 22.08 -12.88
C LEU A 174 3.33 21.28 -13.66
N VAL A 175 4.60 21.68 -13.56
CA VAL A 175 5.72 20.95 -14.17
C VAL A 175 6.17 19.84 -13.23
N HIS A 176 6.10 18.59 -13.68
CA HIS A 176 6.53 17.46 -12.86
C HIS A 176 8.06 17.33 -12.84
N VAL A 177 8.62 17.21 -11.63
CA VAL A 177 10.05 17.01 -11.39
C VAL A 177 10.25 15.71 -10.59
N PRO A 178 10.69 14.61 -11.24
CA PRO A 178 10.90 13.33 -10.58
C PRO A 178 12.23 13.29 -9.83
N TYR A 179 12.23 12.74 -8.61
CA TYR A 179 13.43 12.54 -7.77
C TYR A 179 13.67 11.05 -7.51
N ARG A 180 14.93 10.61 -7.60
CA ARG A 180 15.32 9.25 -7.22
C ARG A 180 15.74 9.13 -5.75
N GLY A 181 16.15 10.21 -5.13
CA GLY A 181 16.72 10.25 -3.77
C GLY A 181 15.91 11.02 -2.74
N GLY A 182 14.74 11.56 -3.10
CA GLY A 182 13.89 12.37 -2.23
C GLY A 182 13.86 13.86 -2.63
N TYR A 183 12.68 14.45 -2.54
CA TYR A 183 12.37 15.82 -2.98
C TYR A 183 12.47 16.88 -1.86
N VAL A 184 12.60 16.45 -0.61
CA VAL A 184 12.50 17.37 0.55
C VAL A 184 13.53 18.49 0.54
N PRO A 185 14.83 18.27 0.23
CA PRO A 185 15.80 19.37 0.16
C PRO A 185 15.40 20.44 -0.87
N ASP A 186 14.95 20.03 -2.04
CA ASP A 186 14.55 20.95 -3.11
C ASP A 186 13.21 21.63 -2.85
N LEU A 187 12.31 20.99 -2.10
CA LEU A 187 11.10 21.61 -1.61
C LEU A 187 11.43 22.70 -0.56
N LEU A 188 12.38 22.44 0.35
CA LEU A 188 12.82 23.40 1.37
C LEU A 188 13.51 24.61 0.74
N SER A 189 14.36 24.38 -0.27
CA SER A 189 15.06 25.47 -0.99
C SER A 189 14.16 26.24 -1.96
N GLY A 190 12.97 25.73 -2.28
CA GLY A 190 12.05 26.33 -3.24
C GLY A 190 12.34 26.01 -4.71
N GLN A 191 13.23 25.05 -5.01
CA GLN A 191 13.46 24.55 -6.38
C GLN A 191 12.20 23.85 -6.91
N VAL A 192 11.46 23.15 -6.04
CA VAL A 192 10.08 22.73 -6.29
C VAL A 192 9.16 23.44 -5.33
N GLN A 193 7.95 23.82 -5.80
CA GLN A 193 7.01 24.64 -5.05
C GLN A 193 5.94 23.82 -4.34
N VAL A 194 5.60 22.63 -4.84
CA VAL A 194 4.55 21.77 -4.29
C VAL A 194 4.92 20.31 -4.39
N VAL A 195 4.48 19.52 -3.40
CA VAL A 195 4.54 18.06 -3.43
C VAL A 195 3.26 17.48 -2.84
N PHE A 196 2.93 16.24 -3.27
CA PHE A 196 2.00 15.36 -2.58
C PHE A 196 2.85 14.31 -1.87
N GLY A 197 3.17 14.56 -0.61
CA GLY A 197 4.14 13.76 0.16
C GLY A 197 3.48 12.94 1.26
N THR A 198 4.22 11.97 1.81
CA THR A 198 3.79 11.31 3.05
C THR A 198 3.85 12.30 4.20
N ILE A 199 2.90 12.19 5.14
CA ILE A 199 2.93 13.05 6.34
C ILE A 199 4.26 12.87 7.08
N SER A 200 4.74 11.64 7.23
CA SER A 200 5.98 11.33 7.93
C SER A 200 7.22 12.01 7.34
N SER A 201 7.27 12.22 6.03
CA SER A 201 8.42 12.89 5.39
C SER A 201 8.40 14.43 5.55
N CYS A 202 7.24 15.02 5.82
CA CYS A 202 7.05 16.48 5.83
C CYS A 202 6.74 17.06 7.21
N ILE A 203 6.26 16.26 8.17
CA ILE A 203 5.68 16.71 9.43
C ILE A 203 6.59 17.61 10.26
N GLN A 204 7.88 17.26 10.38
CA GLN A 204 8.83 18.07 11.14
C GLN A 204 9.03 19.47 10.54
N TYR A 205 9.03 19.58 9.22
CA TYR A 205 9.18 20.85 8.51
C TYR A 205 7.89 21.68 8.52
N ILE A 206 6.73 21.02 8.51
CA ILE A 206 5.43 21.67 8.67
C ILE A 206 5.33 22.27 10.08
N ARG A 207 5.62 21.49 11.11
CA ARG A 207 5.61 21.96 12.50
C ARG A 207 6.66 23.04 12.79
N GLY A 208 7.80 22.97 12.10
CA GLY A 208 8.86 24.01 12.14
C GLY A 208 8.56 25.26 11.30
N GLY A 209 7.43 25.34 10.61
CA GLY A 209 7.07 26.50 9.76
C GLY A 209 7.88 26.67 8.48
N MET A 210 8.78 25.74 8.18
CA MET A 210 9.59 25.75 6.96
C MET A 210 8.81 25.37 5.71
N LEU A 211 7.79 24.54 5.88
CA LEU A 211 6.84 24.13 4.85
C LEU A 211 5.41 24.43 5.30
N ARG A 212 4.51 24.61 4.34
CA ARG A 212 3.09 24.81 4.62
C ARG A 212 2.27 23.65 4.08
N ALA A 213 1.56 22.96 4.96
CA ALA A 213 0.53 22.00 4.58
C ALA A 213 -0.73 22.75 4.14
N LEU A 214 -1.28 22.42 2.97
CA LEU A 214 -2.52 23.01 2.47
C LEU A 214 -3.73 22.11 2.69
N ALA A 215 -3.57 20.79 2.50
CA ALA A 215 -4.63 19.83 2.74
C ALA A 215 -4.07 18.41 2.82
N VAL A 216 -4.78 17.50 3.51
CA VAL A 216 -4.57 16.06 3.41
C VAL A 216 -5.37 15.48 2.25
N THR A 217 -4.92 14.35 1.72
CA THR A 217 -5.48 13.75 0.49
C THR A 217 -6.66 12.81 0.73
N THR A 218 -6.92 12.44 1.98
CA THR A 218 -8.01 11.57 2.43
C THR A 218 -9.35 12.32 2.53
N LEU A 219 -10.46 11.60 2.64
CA LEU A 219 -11.80 12.18 2.86
C LEU A 219 -11.98 12.72 4.28
N THR A 220 -11.25 12.18 5.24
CA THR A 220 -11.23 12.63 6.64
C THR A 220 -9.90 13.28 6.96
N ARG A 221 -9.90 14.23 7.91
CA ARG A 221 -8.67 14.85 8.41
C ARG A 221 -7.80 13.81 9.12
N SER A 222 -6.50 14.03 9.11
CA SER A 222 -5.56 13.15 9.81
C SER A 222 -5.44 13.54 11.28
N ASP A 223 -5.45 12.56 12.17
CA ASP A 223 -5.21 12.79 13.62
C ASP A 223 -3.82 13.37 13.90
N VAL A 224 -2.87 13.19 12.98
CA VAL A 224 -1.50 13.73 13.08
C VAL A 224 -1.44 15.23 12.71
N LEU A 225 -2.40 15.70 11.89
CA LEU A 225 -2.54 17.09 11.41
C LEU A 225 -4.02 17.50 11.44
N PRO A 226 -4.67 17.53 12.62
CA PRO A 226 -6.12 17.73 12.72
C PRO A 226 -6.59 19.11 12.25
N GLU A 227 -5.71 20.12 12.31
CA GLU A 227 -5.96 21.46 11.82
C GLU A 227 -5.96 21.59 10.29
N ILE A 228 -5.34 20.62 9.58
CA ILE A 228 -5.22 20.67 8.12
C ILE A 228 -6.49 20.09 7.48
N PRO A 229 -7.16 20.86 6.58
CA PRO A 229 -8.36 20.39 5.91
C PRO A 229 -8.09 19.26 4.92
N THR A 230 -9.15 18.65 4.39
CA THR A 230 -9.03 17.67 3.31
C THR A 230 -9.07 18.36 1.94
N LEU A 231 -8.43 17.76 0.93
CA LEU A 231 -8.57 18.24 -0.45
C LEU A 231 -10.02 18.16 -0.94
N ALA A 232 -10.79 17.18 -0.46
CA ALA A 232 -12.20 17.01 -0.80
C ALA A 232 -13.08 18.22 -0.39
N GLU A 233 -12.69 18.97 0.65
CA GLU A 233 -13.40 20.20 1.05
C GLU A 233 -13.35 21.29 -0.03
N PHE A 234 -12.40 21.26 -0.95
CA PHE A 234 -12.17 22.26 -1.99
C PHE A 234 -12.25 21.72 -3.42
N VAL A 235 -11.95 20.45 -3.61
CA VAL A 235 -11.93 19.75 -4.91
C VAL A 235 -12.86 18.56 -4.81
N LEU A 236 -14.11 18.76 -5.19
CA LEU A 236 -15.17 17.76 -5.05
C LEU A 236 -14.79 16.41 -5.67
N GLY A 237 -14.85 15.34 -4.87
CA GLY A 237 -14.52 14.00 -5.30
C GLY A 237 -13.01 13.68 -5.35
N TYR A 238 -12.16 14.60 -4.87
CA TYR A 238 -10.75 14.25 -4.68
C TYR A 238 -10.60 13.34 -3.46
N GLU A 239 -10.04 12.19 -3.68
CA GLU A 239 -9.66 11.23 -2.64
C GLU A 239 -8.43 10.46 -3.10
N ALA A 240 -7.42 10.38 -2.26
CA ALA A 240 -6.20 9.63 -2.54
C ALA A 240 -5.54 9.19 -1.23
N SER A 241 -5.25 7.91 -1.10
CA SER A 241 -4.49 7.37 0.03
C SER A 241 -3.61 6.21 -0.42
N GLN A 242 -2.42 6.11 0.15
CA GLN A 242 -1.66 4.87 0.11
C GLN A 242 -2.39 3.86 1.00
N TRP A 243 -2.41 2.61 0.61
CA TRP A 243 -2.91 1.52 1.44
C TRP A 243 -1.93 0.36 1.47
N TYR A 244 -2.06 -0.47 2.51
CA TYR A 244 -1.29 -1.69 2.71
C TYR A 244 -2.24 -2.85 3.00
N GLY A 245 -1.86 -4.02 2.53
CA GLY A 245 -2.58 -5.25 2.80
C GLY A 245 -1.73 -6.47 2.49
N ILE A 246 -2.29 -7.63 2.80
CA ILE A 246 -1.69 -8.94 2.52
C ILE A 246 -2.45 -9.61 1.39
N GLY A 247 -1.68 -10.18 0.45
CA GLY A 247 -2.14 -11.07 -0.59
C GLY A 247 -1.44 -12.41 -0.53
N ALA A 248 -2.03 -13.41 -1.18
CA ALA A 248 -1.49 -14.74 -1.33
C ALA A 248 -1.48 -15.13 -2.82
N PRO A 249 -0.76 -16.18 -3.25
CA PRO A 249 -0.91 -16.72 -4.59
C PRO A 249 -2.38 -17.09 -4.86
N LYS A 250 -2.81 -16.91 -6.13
CA LYS A 250 -4.10 -17.43 -6.58
C LYS A 250 -4.23 -18.91 -6.20
N ASP A 251 -5.43 -19.37 -5.96
CA ASP A 251 -5.76 -20.75 -5.61
C ASP A 251 -5.26 -21.18 -4.20
N THR A 252 -4.80 -20.23 -3.36
CA THR A 252 -4.60 -20.51 -1.93
C THR A 252 -5.94 -20.94 -1.29
N PRO A 253 -5.96 -22.05 -0.51
CA PRO A 253 -7.20 -22.58 0.06
C PRO A 253 -8.02 -21.55 0.83
N ALA A 254 -9.34 -21.58 0.65
CA ALA A 254 -10.24 -20.58 1.24
C ALA A 254 -10.15 -20.53 2.77
N GLU A 255 -9.98 -21.68 3.43
CA GLU A 255 -9.81 -21.77 4.88
C GLU A 255 -8.52 -21.06 5.36
N VAL A 256 -7.44 -21.09 4.56
CA VAL A 256 -6.20 -20.36 4.84
C VAL A 256 -6.42 -18.86 4.73
N ILE A 257 -7.11 -18.42 3.65
CA ILE A 257 -7.45 -17.00 3.44
C ILE A 257 -8.32 -16.48 4.60
N VAL A 258 -9.38 -17.22 4.97
CA VAL A 258 -10.27 -16.84 6.07
C VAL A 258 -9.51 -16.75 7.39
N LYS A 259 -8.66 -17.73 7.70
CA LYS A 259 -7.87 -17.73 8.92
C LYS A 259 -6.93 -16.53 8.97
N LEU A 260 -6.17 -16.29 7.90
CA LEU A 260 -5.27 -15.13 7.81
C LEU A 260 -6.03 -13.80 7.91
N ASN A 261 -7.17 -13.67 7.22
CA ASN A 261 -8.02 -12.47 7.31
C ASN A 261 -8.45 -12.20 8.74
N THR A 262 -8.95 -13.24 9.44
CA THR A 262 -9.39 -13.13 10.84
C THR A 262 -8.24 -12.67 11.75
N GLU A 263 -7.07 -13.29 11.62
CA GLU A 263 -5.93 -12.99 12.49
C GLU A 263 -5.34 -11.60 12.19
N ILE A 264 -5.23 -11.19 10.91
CA ILE A 264 -4.73 -9.86 10.54
C ILE A 264 -5.69 -8.77 11.03
N ASN A 265 -7.02 -8.95 10.85
CA ASN A 265 -8.01 -8.01 11.38
C ASN A 265 -7.95 -7.91 12.91
N ALA A 266 -7.72 -9.02 13.62
CA ALA A 266 -7.54 -9.00 15.08
C ALA A 266 -6.23 -8.28 15.48
N VAL A 267 -5.14 -8.47 14.73
CA VAL A 267 -3.87 -7.76 14.93
C VAL A 267 -4.06 -6.25 14.76
N THR A 268 -4.66 -5.83 13.64
CA THR A 268 -4.84 -4.40 13.33
C THR A 268 -5.85 -3.72 14.26
N ALA A 269 -6.79 -4.47 14.85
CA ALA A 269 -7.73 -3.98 15.86
C ALA A 269 -7.12 -3.81 17.26
N HIS A 270 -5.97 -4.46 17.54
CA HIS A 270 -5.35 -4.41 18.86
C HIS A 270 -4.85 -3.00 19.21
N PRO A 271 -5.16 -2.43 20.40
CA PRO A 271 -4.85 -1.03 20.75
C PRO A 271 -3.37 -0.65 20.56
N LEU A 272 -2.44 -1.53 20.99
CA LEU A 272 -1.00 -1.30 20.84
C LEU A 272 -0.60 -1.21 19.36
N ILE A 273 -1.15 -2.07 18.51
CA ILE A 273 -0.84 -2.10 17.08
C ILE A 273 -1.44 -0.88 16.39
N LYS A 274 -2.68 -0.49 16.74
CA LYS A 274 -3.28 0.77 16.27
C LYS A 274 -2.39 1.97 16.58
N ALA A 275 -1.92 2.09 17.82
CA ALA A 275 -1.03 3.18 18.21
C ALA A 275 0.29 3.18 17.43
N ARG A 276 0.88 1.99 17.17
CA ARG A 276 2.10 1.88 16.37
C ARG A 276 1.87 2.21 14.89
N LEU A 277 0.75 1.75 14.32
CA LEU A 277 0.37 2.09 12.94
C LEU A 277 0.12 3.60 12.81
N ALA A 278 -0.59 4.21 13.75
CA ALA A 278 -0.80 5.67 13.79
C ALA A 278 0.52 6.44 13.86
N GLY A 279 1.51 5.94 14.65
CA GLY A 279 2.86 6.50 14.68
C GLY A 279 3.61 6.44 13.33
N LEU A 280 3.21 5.52 12.45
CA LEU A 280 3.69 5.41 11.06
C LEU A 280 2.84 6.23 10.08
N GLY A 281 1.79 6.91 10.54
CA GLY A 281 0.81 7.59 9.70
C GLY A 281 -0.09 6.64 8.94
N VAL A 282 -0.39 5.47 9.51
CA VAL A 282 -1.26 4.45 8.91
C VAL A 282 -2.51 4.28 9.78
N ASP A 283 -3.67 4.57 9.20
CA ASP A 283 -4.97 4.38 9.83
C ASP A 283 -5.45 2.95 9.54
N PRO A 284 -5.74 2.11 10.57
CA PRO A 284 -6.16 0.74 10.37
C PRO A 284 -7.42 0.63 9.50
N MET A 285 -7.42 -0.32 8.57
CA MET A 285 -8.56 -0.67 7.73
C MET A 285 -8.88 -2.15 7.93
N SER A 286 -10.09 -2.47 8.38
CA SER A 286 -10.56 -3.84 8.54
C SER A 286 -11.58 -4.18 7.46
N MET A 287 -11.26 -5.17 6.62
CA MET A 287 -12.12 -5.64 5.54
C MET A 287 -12.14 -7.17 5.50
N THR A 288 -13.26 -7.72 5.02
CA THR A 288 -13.25 -9.12 4.55
C THR A 288 -12.36 -9.25 3.32
N SER A 289 -11.86 -10.46 3.03
CA SER A 289 -11.03 -10.69 1.82
C SER A 289 -11.78 -10.33 0.54
N ALA A 290 -13.09 -10.58 0.47
CA ALA A 290 -13.93 -10.22 -0.68
C ALA A 290 -14.05 -8.69 -0.85
N ALA A 291 -14.37 -7.97 0.24
CA ALA A 291 -14.44 -6.50 0.21
C ALA A 291 -13.09 -5.87 -0.16
N PHE A 292 -12.00 -6.44 0.35
CA PHE A 292 -10.66 -5.99 0.00
C PHE A 292 -10.34 -6.24 -1.48
N GLY A 293 -10.80 -7.36 -2.04
CA GLY A 293 -10.66 -7.64 -3.48
C GLY A 293 -11.39 -6.62 -4.35
N THR A 294 -12.62 -6.27 -4.00
CA THR A 294 -13.38 -5.20 -4.68
C THR A 294 -12.65 -3.86 -4.59
N PHE A 295 -12.20 -3.50 -3.39
CA PHE A 295 -11.44 -2.27 -3.16
C PHE A 295 -10.19 -2.19 -4.04
N ILE A 296 -9.40 -3.29 -4.15
CA ILE A 296 -8.20 -3.33 -5.01
C ILE A 296 -8.55 -3.15 -6.49
N ALA A 297 -9.64 -3.76 -6.95
CA ALA A 297 -10.09 -3.64 -8.34
C ALA A 297 -10.52 -2.20 -8.66
N ASP A 298 -11.27 -1.56 -7.78
CA ASP A 298 -11.72 -0.17 -7.91
C ASP A 298 -10.52 0.80 -7.91
N GLU A 299 -9.53 0.55 -7.05
CA GLU A 299 -8.30 1.33 -7.02
C GLU A 299 -7.48 1.17 -8.31
N ALA A 300 -7.36 -0.06 -8.82
CA ALA A 300 -6.66 -0.30 -10.09
C ALA A 300 -7.33 0.42 -11.27
N GLU A 301 -8.66 0.43 -11.32
CA GLU A 301 -9.41 1.14 -12.36
C GLU A 301 -9.28 2.67 -12.20
N ARG A 302 -9.49 3.19 -10.99
CA ARG A 302 -9.40 4.61 -10.65
C ARG A 302 -8.05 5.18 -11.06
N TRP A 303 -6.96 4.57 -10.61
CA TRP A 303 -5.61 5.06 -10.88
C TRP A 303 -5.14 4.73 -12.28
N GLY A 304 -5.60 3.62 -12.84
CA GLY A 304 -5.38 3.29 -14.26
C GLY A 304 -5.93 4.37 -15.20
N LYS A 305 -7.08 4.97 -14.88
CA LYS A 305 -7.63 6.11 -15.64
C LYS A 305 -6.70 7.33 -15.54
N VAL A 306 -6.21 7.68 -14.36
CA VAL A 306 -5.27 8.80 -14.17
C VAL A 306 -3.98 8.57 -14.97
N ILE A 307 -3.38 7.38 -14.86
CA ILE A 307 -2.14 7.00 -15.54
C ILE A 307 -2.29 7.12 -17.07
N ARG A 308 -3.38 6.60 -17.62
CA ARG A 308 -3.64 6.67 -19.08
C ARG A 308 -3.89 8.10 -19.56
N THR A 309 -4.69 8.88 -18.81
CA THR A 309 -5.06 10.26 -19.22
C THR A 309 -3.86 11.20 -19.16
N ALA A 310 -2.97 11.01 -18.16
CA ALA A 310 -1.76 11.82 -18.02
C ALA A 310 -0.56 11.26 -18.78
N ASP A 311 -0.73 10.18 -19.57
CA ASP A 311 0.34 9.44 -20.32
C ASP A 311 1.57 9.13 -19.45
N ILE A 312 1.33 8.71 -18.19
CA ILE A 312 2.41 8.40 -17.26
C ILE A 312 3.05 7.08 -17.66
N LYS A 313 4.38 7.05 -17.70
CA LYS A 313 5.19 5.86 -18.01
C LYS A 313 6.12 5.54 -16.85
N ALA A 314 6.34 4.25 -16.62
CA ALA A 314 7.39 3.80 -15.73
C ALA A 314 8.76 4.13 -16.35
N GLU A 315 9.71 4.58 -15.52
CA GLU A 315 11.11 4.73 -15.91
C GLU A 315 11.85 3.39 -15.88
#